data_6491037800b8f3dff1a1d5b88fb954c9
#
_entry.id   6491037800b8f3dff1a1d5b88fb954c9
#
_cell.length_a   1.000
_cell.length_b   1.000
_cell.length_c   1.000
_cell.angle_alpha   90.00
_cell.angle_beta   90.00
_cell.angle_gamma   90.00
#
_symmetry.space_group_name_H-M   'P 1'
#
loop_
_entity.id
_entity.type
_entity.pdbx_description
1 polymer ?
#
loop_
_entity_poly.entity_id
_entity_poly.type
_entity_poly.pdbx_seq_one_letter_code
_entity_poly.pdbx_strand_id
1 'polypeptide(L)'
;DVLLLDEPTNHLDLDTIIFLENYLKSFEGTILCISHDRDFLDTFCSHILHFESNHLVMYTGNYSDYERLRAERIKNEKANRRREEASLAHMQDFVERFRYKASKAKQAQSMLKAIDRLKLTAVTQEESPYHIKFADPERTVDIIADLKELDCGYSENDIILKKVNLMLIAGDRIGLLGRNGQGKSTLIKTLCSVLKPVHGTVTLGKGIKIGYFAQHELDQLSGQMSALDHLRAIDHNAKEKDLRTFLGSFSFSGDKATQKVEDMSGGEQARLALAIVAYQKPNLLLLDEPTNHLDLDMREALSLALSTYKGALILVSHDRHLLEAIADKLWLIDDGNVSEFNGDLNDYQEFLNKKNREYKEKLNEKI
;
A
#
# COMPACT_ATOMS: atom_id res chain seq x y z
N ASP A 1 -25.12 -19.56 -12.68
CA ASP A 1 -23.81 -20.05 -12.27
C ASP A 1 -23.19 -19.07 -11.26
N VAL A 2 -22.26 -19.55 -10.42
CA VAL A 2 -21.57 -18.74 -9.40
C VAL A 2 -20.08 -18.74 -9.69
N LEU A 3 -19.48 -17.56 -9.70
CA LEU A 3 -18.05 -17.37 -9.89
C LEU A 3 -17.46 -16.89 -8.53
N LEU A 4 -16.44 -17.61 -8.03
CA LEU A 4 -15.72 -17.28 -6.81
C LEU A 4 -14.30 -16.83 -7.18
N LEU A 5 -13.94 -15.62 -6.78
CA LEU A 5 -12.62 -15.02 -7.06
C LEU A 5 -11.97 -14.57 -5.75
N ASP A 6 -10.73 -14.98 -5.56
CA ASP A 6 -9.90 -14.58 -4.42
C ASP A 6 -8.67 -13.84 -4.92
N GLU A 7 -8.59 -12.53 -4.64
CA GLU A 7 -7.54 -11.61 -5.06
C GLU A 7 -7.15 -11.76 -6.55
N PRO A 8 -8.11 -11.67 -7.48
CA PRO A 8 -7.86 -11.98 -8.89
C PRO A 8 -6.97 -10.96 -9.60
N THR A 9 -6.76 -9.79 -9.04
CA THR A 9 -5.90 -8.74 -9.60
C THR A 9 -4.43 -8.91 -9.24
N ASN A 10 -4.11 -9.76 -8.27
CA ASN A 10 -2.73 -9.98 -7.87
C ASN A 10 -1.89 -10.54 -9.02
N HIS A 11 -0.72 -9.94 -9.24
CA HIS A 11 0.24 -10.30 -10.29
C HIS A 11 -0.22 -10.09 -11.74
N LEU A 12 -1.42 -9.55 -11.96
CA LEU A 12 -1.89 -9.17 -13.29
C LEU A 12 -1.38 -7.77 -13.65
N ASP A 13 -1.05 -7.55 -14.92
CA ASP A 13 -0.79 -6.20 -15.40
C ASP A 13 -2.10 -5.45 -15.69
N LEU A 14 -2.01 -4.13 -15.82
CA LEU A 14 -3.17 -3.26 -16.05
C LEU A 14 -3.99 -3.68 -17.26
N ASP A 15 -3.36 -4.19 -18.31
CA ASP A 15 -4.04 -4.65 -19.52
C ASP A 15 -4.92 -5.88 -19.24
N THR A 16 -4.39 -6.82 -18.46
CA THR A 16 -5.11 -8.02 -18.04
C THR A 16 -6.23 -7.70 -17.04
N ILE A 17 -6.00 -6.74 -16.12
CA ILE A 17 -7.03 -6.25 -15.19
C ILE A 17 -8.19 -5.64 -15.96
N ILE A 18 -7.94 -4.76 -16.93
CA ILE A 18 -8.96 -4.15 -17.80
C ILE A 18 -9.75 -5.22 -18.56
N PHE A 19 -9.07 -6.24 -19.07
CA PHE A 19 -9.75 -7.35 -19.73
C PHE A 19 -10.67 -8.10 -18.77
N LEU A 20 -10.19 -8.40 -17.56
CA LEU A 20 -10.96 -9.08 -16.53
C LEU A 20 -12.18 -8.26 -16.09
N GLU A 21 -12.02 -6.94 -15.87
CA GLU A 21 -13.12 -6.02 -15.55
C GLU A 21 -14.24 -6.09 -16.60
N ASN A 22 -13.87 -6.00 -17.89
CA ASN A 22 -14.83 -6.06 -18.98
C ASN A 22 -15.54 -7.41 -19.04
N TYR A 23 -14.84 -8.50 -18.77
CA TYR A 23 -15.42 -9.84 -18.71
C TYR A 23 -16.42 -9.95 -17.56
N LEU A 24 -16.04 -9.49 -16.35
CA LEU A 24 -16.90 -9.57 -15.15
C LEU A 24 -18.14 -8.68 -15.28
N LYS A 25 -18.05 -7.51 -15.92
CA LYS A 25 -19.22 -6.65 -16.21
C LYS A 25 -20.25 -7.35 -17.11
N SER A 26 -19.80 -8.22 -18.01
CA SER A 26 -20.67 -8.96 -18.93
C SER A 26 -21.13 -10.32 -18.42
N PHE A 27 -20.66 -10.73 -17.24
CA PHE A 27 -21.00 -12.03 -16.67
C PHE A 27 -22.43 -12.04 -16.12
N GLU A 28 -23.30 -12.92 -16.62
CA GLU A 28 -24.72 -12.99 -16.27
C GLU A 28 -25.01 -13.79 -14.98
N GLY A 29 -23.98 -14.29 -14.30
CA GLY A 29 -24.10 -15.07 -13.07
C GLY A 29 -23.91 -14.25 -11.80
N THR A 30 -23.83 -14.95 -10.67
CA THR A 30 -23.45 -14.36 -9.38
C THR A 30 -21.94 -14.38 -9.22
N ILE A 31 -21.36 -13.25 -8.87
CA ILE A 31 -19.92 -13.12 -8.57
C ILE A 31 -19.75 -12.89 -7.07
N LEU A 32 -18.88 -13.66 -6.43
CA LEU A 32 -18.35 -13.38 -5.11
C LEU A 32 -16.84 -13.18 -5.24
N CYS A 33 -16.38 -11.95 -5.02
CA CYS A 33 -15.00 -11.55 -5.19
C CYS A 33 -14.42 -11.03 -3.89
N ILE A 34 -13.22 -11.49 -3.53
CA ILE A 34 -12.39 -10.91 -2.49
C ILE A 34 -11.31 -10.13 -3.21
N SER A 35 -11.16 -8.84 -2.92
CA SER A 35 -10.09 -8.01 -3.48
C SER A 35 -9.79 -6.84 -2.57
N HIS A 36 -8.54 -6.39 -2.58
CA HIS A 36 -8.06 -5.15 -1.99
C HIS A 36 -7.91 -4.01 -3.03
N ASP A 37 -8.31 -4.26 -4.28
CA ASP A 37 -8.31 -3.28 -5.36
C ASP A 37 -9.67 -2.57 -5.42
N ARG A 38 -9.68 -1.29 -5.03
CA ARG A 38 -10.91 -0.48 -4.93
C ARG A 38 -11.50 -0.19 -6.30
N ASP A 39 -10.66 0.22 -7.25
CA ASP A 39 -11.07 0.56 -8.60
C ASP A 39 -11.67 -0.67 -9.31
N PHE A 40 -11.03 -1.82 -9.13
CA PHE A 40 -11.52 -3.09 -9.64
C PHE A 40 -12.90 -3.43 -9.07
N LEU A 41 -13.09 -3.33 -7.74
CA LEU A 41 -14.39 -3.61 -7.12
C LEU A 41 -15.46 -2.61 -7.57
N ASP A 42 -15.11 -1.34 -7.77
CA ASP A 42 -16.04 -0.29 -8.21
C ASP A 42 -16.59 -0.56 -9.62
N THR A 43 -15.86 -1.31 -10.45
CA THR A 43 -16.25 -1.50 -11.85
C THR A 43 -17.44 -2.45 -12.03
N PHE A 44 -17.65 -3.43 -11.16
CA PHE A 44 -18.69 -4.46 -11.34
C PHE A 44 -19.48 -4.82 -10.09
N CYS A 45 -19.01 -4.47 -8.88
CA CYS A 45 -19.72 -4.83 -7.65
C CYS A 45 -20.99 -4.00 -7.48
N SER A 46 -22.09 -4.66 -7.12
CA SER A 46 -23.37 -4.05 -6.74
C SER A 46 -23.62 -4.07 -5.24
N HIS A 47 -22.87 -4.88 -4.50
CA HIS A 47 -22.95 -5.02 -3.06
C HIS A 47 -21.56 -5.27 -2.49
N ILE A 48 -21.28 -4.69 -1.32
CA ILE A 48 -20.05 -4.94 -0.57
C ILE A 48 -20.39 -5.64 0.74
N LEU A 49 -19.71 -6.77 0.99
CA LEU A 49 -19.75 -7.49 2.26
C LEU A 49 -18.50 -7.15 3.07
N HIS A 50 -18.69 -6.47 4.18
CA HIS A 50 -17.60 -6.06 5.07
C HIS A 50 -17.60 -6.86 6.36
N PHE A 51 -16.43 -7.40 6.73
CA PHE A 51 -16.24 -8.05 8.02
C PHE A 51 -15.97 -6.98 9.10
N GLU A 52 -16.88 -6.88 10.07
CA GLU A 52 -16.76 -5.95 11.18
C GLU A 52 -17.02 -6.69 12.50
N SER A 53 -16.04 -6.71 13.39
CA SER A 53 -16.17 -7.35 14.73
C SER A 53 -16.79 -8.76 14.70
N ASN A 54 -16.32 -9.64 13.82
CA ASN A 54 -16.82 -11.00 13.58
C ASN A 54 -18.23 -11.09 12.99
N HIS A 55 -18.77 -10.01 12.46
CA HIS A 55 -20.04 -9.98 11.75
C HIS A 55 -19.84 -9.54 10.31
N LEU A 56 -20.68 -10.05 9.41
CA LEU A 56 -20.76 -9.59 8.03
C LEU A 56 -21.83 -8.49 7.94
N VAL A 57 -21.41 -7.32 7.48
CA VAL A 57 -22.30 -6.19 7.19
C VAL A 57 -22.37 -6.00 5.69
N MET A 58 -23.58 -6.01 5.13
CA MET A 58 -23.80 -5.79 3.70
C MET A 58 -24.15 -4.33 3.43
N TYR A 59 -23.43 -3.74 2.47
CA TYR A 59 -23.72 -2.42 1.93
C TYR A 59 -24.17 -2.56 0.48
N THR A 60 -25.22 -1.82 0.12
CA THR A 60 -25.71 -1.76 -1.26
C THR A 60 -24.95 -0.66 -2.01
N GLY A 61 -24.49 -0.95 -3.21
CA GLY A 61 -23.68 -0.08 -4.02
C GLY A 61 -22.30 -0.66 -4.30
N ASN A 62 -21.46 0.11 -4.98
CA ASN A 62 -20.07 -0.24 -5.26
C ASN A 62 -19.15 0.10 -4.07
N TYR A 63 -17.83 -0.01 -4.25
CA TYR A 63 -16.87 0.23 -3.16
C TYR A 63 -16.86 1.71 -2.72
N SER A 64 -16.96 2.65 -3.64
CA SER A 64 -17.08 4.09 -3.33
C SER A 64 -18.33 4.42 -2.52
N ASP A 65 -19.46 3.79 -2.83
CA ASP A 65 -20.70 3.92 -2.05
C ASP A 65 -20.52 3.37 -0.64
N TYR A 66 -19.86 2.22 -0.51
CA TYR A 66 -19.53 1.62 0.78
C TYR A 66 -18.67 2.55 1.64
N GLU A 67 -17.60 3.14 1.07
CA GLU A 67 -16.73 4.08 1.81
C GLU A 67 -17.52 5.28 2.32
N ARG A 68 -18.37 5.86 1.47
CA ARG A 68 -19.25 6.97 1.84
C ARG A 68 -20.19 6.60 2.97
N LEU A 69 -20.91 5.49 2.85
CA LEU A 69 -21.87 5.02 3.85
C LEU A 69 -21.17 4.66 5.18
N ARG A 70 -20.01 4.03 5.11
CA ARG A 70 -19.18 3.73 6.28
C ARG A 70 -18.70 5.00 6.98
N ALA A 71 -18.21 6.00 6.23
CA ALA A 71 -17.78 7.27 6.79
C ALA A 71 -18.93 8.02 7.47
N GLU A 72 -20.13 8.05 6.87
CA GLU A 72 -21.32 8.62 7.47
C GLU A 72 -21.73 7.88 8.76
N ARG A 73 -21.69 6.55 8.75
CA ARG A 73 -21.97 5.73 9.91
C ARG A 73 -20.99 6.02 11.05
N ILE A 74 -19.69 6.01 10.79
CA ILE A 74 -18.64 6.31 11.77
C ILE A 74 -18.81 7.73 12.34
N LYS A 75 -19.13 8.71 11.48
CA LYS A 75 -19.41 10.09 11.92
C LYS A 75 -20.60 10.16 12.88
N ASN A 76 -21.68 9.44 12.56
CA ASN A 76 -22.88 9.39 13.38
C ASN A 76 -22.62 8.66 14.71
N GLU A 77 -21.87 7.55 14.68
CA GLU A 77 -21.45 6.80 15.88
C GLU A 77 -20.56 7.66 16.79
N LYS A 78 -19.57 8.38 16.23
CA LYS A 78 -18.72 9.33 17.00
C LYS A 78 -19.56 10.47 17.60
N ALA A 79 -20.55 10.99 16.88
CA ALA A 79 -21.44 12.02 17.41
C ALA A 79 -22.33 11.48 18.53
N ASN A 80 -22.88 10.28 18.39
CA ASN A 80 -23.67 9.61 19.43
C ASN A 80 -22.81 9.29 20.64
N ARG A 81 -21.60 8.78 20.46
CA ARG A 81 -20.65 8.51 21.55
C ARG A 81 -20.31 9.76 22.35
N ARG A 82 -20.03 10.90 21.68
CA ARG A 82 -19.81 12.18 22.36
C ARG A 82 -21.02 12.61 23.21
N ARG A 83 -22.24 12.38 22.71
CA ARG A 83 -23.48 12.65 23.45
C ARG A 83 -23.63 11.72 24.66
N GLU A 84 -23.31 10.45 24.50
CA GLU A 84 -23.31 9.45 25.57
C GLU A 84 -22.26 9.76 26.63
N GLU A 85 -21.04 10.13 26.24
CA GLU A 85 -19.96 10.56 27.15
C GLU A 85 -20.34 11.81 27.92
N ALA A 86 -20.95 12.81 27.28
CA ALA A 86 -21.45 14.01 27.92
C ALA A 86 -22.59 13.69 28.92
N SER A 87 -23.48 12.77 28.55
CA SER A 87 -24.56 12.29 29.43
C SER A 87 -24.00 11.53 30.63
N LEU A 88 -23.00 10.65 30.40
CA LEU A 88 -22.29 9.93 31.47
C LEU A 88 -21.60 10.89 32.43
N ALA A 89 -20.88 11.90 31.91
CA ALA A 89 -20.24 12.91 32.75
C ALA A 89 -21.25 13.67 33.60
N HIS A 90 -22.39 14.07 33.02
CA HIS A 90 -23.46 14.73 33.75
C HIS A 90 -24.08 13.82 34.84
N MET A 91 -24.28 12.52 34.53
CA MET A 91 -24.79 11.55 35.52
C MET A 91 -23.80 11.31 36.66
N GLN A 92 -22.49 11.25 36.36
CA GLN A 92 -21.43 11.11 37.36
C GLN A 92 -21.38 12.32 38.28
N ASP A 93 -21.40 13.54 37.72
CA ASP A 93 -21.42 14.79 38.48
C ASP A 93 -22.67 14.88 39.39
N PHE A 94 -23.83 14.46 38.89
CA PHE A 94 -25.04 14.37 39.72
C PHE A 94 -24.87 13.38 40.90
N VAL A 95 -24.33 12.19 40.64
CA VAL A 95 -24.10 11.17 41.67
C VAL A 95 -23.11 11.70 42.73
N GLU A 96 -22.01 12.34 42.34
CA GLU A 96 -21.05 12.92 43.29
C GLU A 96 -21.67 13.99 44.18
N ARG A 97 -22.45 14.93 43.60
CA ARG A 97 -23.07 16.02 44.34
C ARG A 97 -24.17 15.54 45.31
N PHE A 98 -24.88 14.46 44.99
CA PHE A 98 -26.04 14.05 45.74
C PHE A 98 -25.90 12.70 46.48
N ARG A 99 -24.74 12.04 46.39
CA ARG A 99 -24.47 10.73 47.03
C ARG A 99 -24.75 10.71 48.54
N TYR A 100 -24.55 11.81 49.23
CA TYR A 100 -24.71 11.89 50.68
C TYR A 100 -26.05 12.50 51.15
N LYS A 101 -26.95 12.86 50.23
CA LYS A 101 -28.26 13.41 50.58
C LYS A 101 -29.32 12.32 50.60
N ALA A 102 -29.84 11.99 51.80
CA ALA A 102 -30.82 10.92 51.99
C ALA A 102 -32.08 11.05 51.11
N SER A 103 -32.54 12.26 50.81
CA SER A 103 -33.71 12.52 49.95
C SER A 103 -33.48 12.20 48.48
N LYS A 104 -32.24 12.07 48.01
CA LYS A 104 -31.89 11.77 46.60
C LYS A 104 -31.11 10.47 46.40
N ALA A 105 -30.89 9.68 47.47
CA ALA A 105 -30.15 8.43 47.44
C ALA A 105 -30.71 7.41 46.44
N LYS A 106 -32.02 7.31 46.37
CA LYS A 106 -32.70 6.38 45.42
C LYS A 106 -32.50 6.77 43.96
N GLN A 107 -32.42 8.09 43.69
CA GLN A 107 -32.18 8.66 42.37
C GLN A 107 -30.71 8.49 41.94
N ALA A 108 -29.75 8.69 42.87
CA ALA A 108 -28.34 8.43 42.66
C ALA A 108 -28.05 6.94 42.39
N GLN A 109 -28.73 6.04 43.08
CA GLN A 109 -28.61 4.58 42.86
C GLN A 109 -29.14 4.13 41.51
N SER A 110 -30.23 4.74 41.02
CA SER A 110 -30.77 4.49 39.68
C SER A 110 -29.80 4.97 38.59
N MET A 111 -29.16 6.13 38.80
CA MET A 111 -28.12 6.65 37.88
C MET A 111 -26.88 5.79 37.86
N LEU A 112 -26.39 5.28 38.97
CA LEU A 112 -25.27 4.33 39.00
C LEU A 112 -25.54 3.10 38.14
N LYS A 113 -26.72 2.52 38.22
CA LYS A 113 -27.13 1.38 37.37
C LYS A 113 -27.20 1.74 35.88
N ALA A 114 -27.57 2.98 35.54
CA ALA A 114 -27.59 3.47 34.17
C ALA A 114 -26.15 3.67 33.63
N ILE A 115 -25.23 4.20 34.46
CA ILE A 115 -23.81 4.34 34.14
C ILE A 115 -23.16 2.99 33.85
N ASP A 116 -23.43 1.98 34.67
CA ASP A 116 -22.89 0.63 34.49
C ASP A 116 -23.38 -0.02 33.18
N ARG A 117 -24.63 0.22 32.79
CA ARG A 117 -25.16 -0.25 31.50
C ARG A 117 -24.49 0.44 30.31
N LEU A 118 -24.28 1.75 30.38
CA LEU A 118 -23.63 2.50 29.29
C LEU A 118 -22.14 2.16 29.13
N LYS A 119 -21.43 1.86 30.22
CA LYS A 119 -20.01 1.40 30.15
C LYS A 119 -19.85 0.05 29.45
N LEU A 120 -20.83 -0.83 29.52
CA LEU A 120 -20.82 -2.13 28.87
C LEU A 120 -20.98 -2.04 27.32
N THR A 121 -21.52 -0.92 26.81
CA THR A 121 -21.77 -0.72 25.38
C THR A 121 -20.57 -0.03 24.66
N ALA A 122 -19.59 0.46 25.41
CA ALA A 122 -18.48 1.33 24.92
C ALA A 122 -17.22 0.58 24.49
N VAL A 123 -17.32 -0.68 24.02
CA VAL A 123 -16.15 -1.44 23.54
C VAL A 123 -16.13 -1.43 22.02
N THR A 124 -15.02 -0.96 21.49
CA THR A 124 -14.43 -1.14 20.16
C THR A 124 -14.71 -0.07 19.10
N GLN A 125 -13.77 0.83 18.93
CA GLN A 125 -13.40 1.35 17.62
C GLN A 125 -11.86 1.43 17.57
N GLU A 126 -11.26 0.62 16.72
CA GLU A 126 -9.86 0.71 16.37
C GLU A 126 -9.67 1.88 15.40
N GLU A 127 -8.81 2.83 15.76
CA GLU A 127 -8.17 3.73 14.80
C GLU A 127 -7.25 2.88 13.91
N SER A 128 -7.01 3.28 12.66
CA SER A 128 -6.09 2.57 11.77
C SER A 128 -4.80 2.23 12.53
N PRO A 129 -4.43 0.94 12.60
CA PRO A 129 -3.32 0.50 13.45
C PRO A 129 -1.94 0.94 12.91
N TYR A 130 -1.90 1.58 11.74
CA TYR A 130 -0.68 1.88 11.00
C TYR A 130 -0.35 3.37 11.00
N HIS A 131 0.86 3.73 11.45
CA HIS A 131 1.40 5.09 11.43
C HIS A 131 2.76 5.11 10.72
N ILE A 132 2.78 4.61 9.49
CA ILE A 132 4.01 4.51 8.71
C ILE A 132 4.56 5.90 8.41
N LYS A 133 5.87 6.04 8.55
CA LYS A 133 6.61 7.23 8.13
C LYS A 133 7.96 6.84 7.58
N PHE A 134 8.24 7.27 6.36
CA PHE A 134 9.60 7.27 5.83
C PHE A 134 10.33 8.51 6.37
N ALA A 135 11.48 8.28 6.98
CA ALA A 135 12.30 9.40 7.45
C ALA A 135 12.87 10.16 6.26
N ASP A 136 13.00 11.48 6.41
CA ASP A 136 13.65 12.31 5.39
C ASP A 136 15.11 11.85 5.17
N PRO A 137 15.62 11.92 3.93
CA PRO A 137 17.01 11.59 3.64
C PRO A 137 17.97 12.46 4.45
N GLU A 138 19.05 11.88 4.94
CA GLU A 138 20.06 12.60 5.74
C GLU A 138 20.84 13.65 4.92
N ARG A 139 20.90 13.48 3.59
CA ARG A 139 21.56 14.38 2.65
C ARG A 139 20.68 14.59 1.43
N THR A 140 20.65 15.81 0.94
CA THR A 140 20.07 16.17 -0.36
C THR A 140 21.16 16.20 -1.41
N VAL A 141 20.93 15.57 -2.54
CA VAL A 141 21.81 15.55 -3.71
C VAL A 141 20.92 15.85 -4.91
N ASP A 142 21.28 16.84 -5.72
CA ASP A 142 20.42 17.30 -6.82
C ASP A 142 20.19 16.20 -7.87
N ILE A 143 21.24 15.51 -8.28
CA ILE A 143 21.16 14.39 -9.23
C ILE A 143 21.26 13.09 -8.43
N ILE A 144 20.21 12.31 -8.46
CA ILE A 144 20.12 11.00 -7.81
C ILE A 144 20.78 9.93 -8.68
N ALA A 145 20.40 9.88 -9.97
CA ALA A 145 20.97 8.94 -10.93
C ALA A 145 20.98 9.56 -12.34
N ASP A 146 22.03 9.26 -13.10
CA ASP A 146 22.19 9.63 -14.50
C ASP A 146 22.50 8.36 -15.31
N LEU A 147 21.59 8.01 -16.23
CA LEU A 147 21.63 6.83 -17.09
C LEU A 147 21.99 7.28 -18.51
N LYS A 148 23.10 6.78 -19.06
CA LYS A 148 23.57 7.15 -20.39
C LYS A 148 23.80 5.92 -21.25
N GLU A 149 23.13 5.90 -22.41
CA GLU A 149 23.21 4.84 -23.40
C GLU A 149 23.14 3.43 -22.77
N LEU A 150 22.24 3.32 -21.76
CA LEU A 150 22.19 2.16 -20.90
C LEU A 150 21.43 1.02 -21.55
N ASP A 151 22.10 -0.13 -21.72
CA ASP A 151 21.47 -1.38 -22.09
C ASP A 151 21.33 -2.27 -20.85
N CYS A 152 20.07 -2.65 -20.55
CA CYS A 152 19.74 -3.53 -19.43
C CYS A 152 19.36 -4.91 -19.94
N GLY A 153 19.95 -5.95 -19.35
CA GLY A 153 19.72 -7.33 -19.72
C GLY A 153 20.52 -8.30 -18.89
N TYR A 154 20.38 -9.59 -19.14
CA TYR A 154 21.07 -10.63 -18.38
C TYR A 154 22.39 -11.07 -19.03
N SER A 155 22.54 -10.81 -20.33
CA SER A 155 23.76 -11.07 -21.12
C SER A 155 23.76 -10.21 -22.39
N GLU A 156 24.89 -10.19 -23.12
CA GLU A 156 25.01 -9.50 -24.42
C GLU A 156 23.99 -10.02 -25.45
N ASN A 157 23.56 -11.27 -25.32
CA ASN A 157 22.56 -11.89 -26.20
C ASN A 157 21.13 -11.75 -25.68
N ASP A 158 20.95 -11.23 -24.49
CA ASP A 158 19.65 -11.10 -23.80
C ASP A 158 19.50 -9.69 -23.24
N ILE A 159 19.45 -8.72 -24.15
CA ILE A 159 19.25 -7.29 -23.83
C ILE A 159 17.74 -7.02 -23.91
N ILE A 160 17.19 -6.60 -22.77
CA ILE A 160 15.76 -6.33 -22.63
C ILE A 160 15.44 -4.86 -22.92
N LEU A 161 16.24 -3.94 -22.37
CA LEU A 161 16.09 -2.50 -22.60
C LEU A 161 17.35 -1.96 -23.29
N LYS A 162 17.16 -1.08 -24.26
CA LYS A 162 18.24 -0.57 -25.09
C LYS A 162 18.32 0.94 -25.06
N LYS A 163 19.56 1.47 -24.98
CA LYS A 163 19.90 2.90 -25.09
C LYS A 163 19.05 3.78 -24.17
N VAL A 164 18.84 3.34 -22.95
CA VAL A 164 18.07 4.12 -21.95
C VAL A 164 18.89 5.34 -21.58
N ASN A 165 18.30 6.52 -21.78
CA ASN A 165 18.86 7.81 -21.42
C ASN A 165 17.87 8.53 -20.53
N LEU A 166 18.09 8.53 -19.21
CA LEU A 166 17.20 9.09 -18.21
C LEU A 166 18.01 9.74 -17.10
N MET A 167 17.48 10.83 -16.56
CA MET A 167 18.04 11.50 -15.39
C MET A 167 16.99 11.52 -14.28
N LEU A 168 17.39 11.14 -13.07
CA LEU A 168 16.59 11.17 -11.86
C LEU A 168 17.14 12.25 -10.93
N ILE A 169 16.30 13.19 -10.53
CA ILE A 169 16.66 14.28 -9.62
C ILE A 169 15.99 14.12 -8.26
N ALA A 170 16.48 14.89 -7.28
CA ALA A 170 15.90 14.86 -5.93
C ALA A 170 14.42 15.27 -5.96
N GLY A 171 13.60 14.48 -5.26
CA GLY A 171 12.17 14.70 -5.18
C GLY A 171 11.36 14.21 -6.37
N ASP A 172 11.98 13.66 -7.43
CA ASP A 172 11.23 13.03 -8.52
C ASP A 172 10.36 11.88 -8.01
N ARG A 173 9.12 11.84 -8.47
CA ARG A 173 8.11 10.83 -8.16
C ARG A 173 7.63 10.19 -9.45
N ILE A 174 8.16 9.03 -9.76
CA ILE A 174 8.01 8.41 -11.07
C ILE A 174 7.19 7.14 -10.94
N GLY A 175 6.08 7.07 -11.68
CA GLY A 175 5.34 5.84 -11.95
C GLY A 175 5.90 5.14 -13.17
N LEU A 176 6.37 3.90 -13.01
CA LEU A 176 6.95 3.12 -14.11
C LEU A 176 5.89 2.21 -14.70
N LEU A 177 5.44 2.53 -15.92
CA LEU A 177 4.41 1.84 -16.66
C LEU A 177 5.01 0.84 -17.66
N GLY A 178 4.25 -0.17 -18.01
CA GLY A 178 4.60 -1.18 -19.02
C GLY A 178 3.98 -2.53 -18.70
N ARG A 179 3.77 -3.34 -19.72
CA ARG A 179 3.24 -4.71 -19.58
C ARG A 179 4.19 -5.60 -18.79
N ASN A 180 3.67 -6.70 -18.27
CA ASN A 180 4.52 -7.70 -17.62
C ASN A 180 5.54 -8.27 -18.64
N GLY A 181 6.76 -8.50 -18.16
CA GLY A 181 7.85 -9.00 -19.00
C GLY A 181 8.57 -7.95 -19.86
N GLN A 182 8.15 -6.69 -19.87
CA GLN A 182 8.78 -5.61 -20.66
C GLN A 182 10.08 -5.07 -20.08
N GLY A 183 10.49 -5.49 -18.87
CA GLY A 183 11.77 -5.10 -18.28
C GLY A 183 11.69 -4.07 -17.15
N LYS A 184 10.50 -3.85 -16.54
CA LYS A 184 10.35 -2.96 -15.37
C LYS A 184 11.32 -3.34 -14.25
N SER A 185 11.25 -4.58 -13.78
CA SER A 185 12.13 -5.08 -12.72
C SER A 185 13.59 -5.17 -13.16
N THR A 186 13.87 -5.34 -14.46
CA THR A 186 15.24 -5.32 -14.99
C THR A 186 15.87 -3.93 -14.86
N LEU A 187 15.13 -2.86 -15.19
CA LEU A 187 15.57 -1.48 -15.01
C LEU A 187 15.84 -1.19 -13.53
N ILE A 188 14.91 -1.56 -12.65
CA ILE A 188 15.06 -1.36 -11.19
C ILE A 188 16.29 -2.10 -10.65
N LYS A 189 16.45 -3.39 -10.99
CA LYS A 189 17.62 -4.18 -10.58
C LYS A 189 18.95 -3.59 -11.07
N THR A 190 18.95 -2.99 -12.27
CA THR A 190 20.14 -2.33 -12.81
C THR A 190 20.43 -1.03 -12.04
N LEU A 191 19.41 -0.25 -11.68
CA LEU A 191 19.56 0.94 -10.84
C LEU A 191 20.08 0.60 -9.43
N CYS A 192 19.60 -0.50 -8.84
CA CYS A 192 20.08 -1.01 -7.55
C CYS A 192 21.49 -1.61 -7.60
N SER A 193 22.11 -1.71 -8.78
CA SER A 193 23.38 -2.42 -8.99
C SER A 193 23.32 -3.92 -8.66
N VAL A 194 22.12 -4.49 -8.54
CA VAL A 194 21.89 -5.95 -8.43
C VAL A 194 22.20 -6.62 -9.77
N LEU A 195 21.84 -5.96 -10.87
CA LEU A 195 22.14 -6.38 -12.23
C LEU A 195 23.14 -5.38 -12.82
N LYS A 196 24.22 -5.88 -13.41
CA LYS A 196 25.19 -5.03 -14.09
C LYS A 196 24.65 -4.59 -15.45
N PRO A 197 24.87 -3.32 -15.85
CA PRO A 197 24.60 -2.89 -17.22
C PRO A 197 25.34 -3.77 -18.24
N VAL A 198 24.66 -4.10 -19.35
CA VAL A 198 25.33 -4.78 -20.48
C VAL A 198 26.21 -3.76 -21.24
N HIS A 199 25.65 -2.58 -21.53
CA HIS A 199 26.38 -1.43 -22.09
C HIS A 199 25.92 -0.16 -21.41
N GLY A 200 26.66 0.93 -21.63
CA GLY A 200 26.36 2.24 -21.06
C GLY A 200 26.74 2.36 -19.58
N THR A 201 26.22 3.38 -18.92
CA THR A 201 26.61 3.70 -17.54
C THR A 201 25.39 4.13 -16.70
N VAL A 202 25.43 3.73 -15.44
CA VAL A 202 24.58 4.26 -14.37
C VAL A 202 25.49 5.00 -13.40
N THR A 203 25.30 6.30 -13.29
CA THR A 203 26.08 7.14 -12.36
C THR A 203 25.15 7.59 -11.23
N LEU A 204 25.38 7.10 -10.02
CA LEU A 204 24.66 7.52 -8.83
C LEU A 204 25.32 8.76 -8.20
N GLY A 205 24.51 9.65 -7.66
CA GLY A 205 24.99 10.79 -6.87
C GLY A 205 25.81 10.34 -5.67
N LYS A 206 26.74 11.18 -5.22
CA LYS A 206 27.65 10.83 -4.13
C LYS A 206 26.93 10.60 -2.81
N GLY A 207 27.04 9.40 -2.27
CA GLY A 207 26.46 9.04 -0.96
C GLY A 207 24.97 8.75 -1.02
N ILE A 208 24.41 8.48 -2.20
CA ILE A 208 23.02 8.02 -2.36
C ILE A 208 22.86 6.65 -1.69
N LYS A 209 21.84 6.56 -0.83
CA LYS A 209 21.33 5.31 -0.28
C LYS A 209 20.07 4.93 -1.06
N ILE A 210 20.05 3.74 -1.62
CA ILE A 210 18.89 3.19 -2.32
C ILE A 210 18.16 2.24 -1.37
N GLY A 211 16.85 2.47 -1.20
CA GLY A 211 15.95 1.53 -0.58
C GLY A 211 15.19 0.79 -1.67
N TYR A 212 15.37 -0.51 -1.74
CA TYR A 212 14.69 -1.35 -2.72
C TYR A 212 13.70 -2.26 -2.03
N PHE A 213 12.48 -2.27 -2.51
CA PHE A 213 11.45 -3.21 -2.11
C PHE A 213 10.91 -3.92 -3.34
N ALA A 214 10.97 -5.23 -3.32
CA ALA A 214 10.36 -6.09 -4.32
C ALA A 214 9.85 -7.38 -3.66
N GLN A 215 8.93 -8.06 -4.31
CA GLN A 215 8.33 -9.27 -3.77
C GLN A 215 9.37 -10.35 -3.41
N HIS A 216 10.41 -10.52 -4.21
CA HIS A 216 11.48 -11.49 -3.92
C HIS A 216 12.41 -11.09 -2.77
N GLU A 217 12.35 -9.83 -2.28
CA GLU A 217 13.07 -9.42 -1.07
C GLU A 217 12.47 -10.06 0.19
N LEU A 218 11.21 -10.53 0.12
CA LEU A 218 10.59 -11.29 1.19
C LEU A 218 11.33 -12.61 1.42
N ASP A 219 11.85 -13.22 0.37
CA ASP A 219 12.63 -14.47 0.43
C ASP A 219 14.01 -14.28 1.09
N GLN A 220 14.48 -13.02 1.18
CA GLN A 220 15.76 -12.68 1.83
C GLN A 220 15.60 -12.49 3.35
N LEU A 221 14.37 -12.37 3.85
CA LEU A 221 14.15 -12.33 5.29
C LEU A 221 14.55 -13.65 5.92
N SER A 222 15.41 -13.58 6.93
CA SER A 222 15.79 -14.79 7.66
C SER A 222 14.63 -15.30 8.50
N GLY A 223 14.09 -16.47 8.16
CA GLY A 223 12.96 -17.07 8.88
C GLY A 223 13.19 -17.25 10.38
N GLN A 224 14.43 -17.47 10.80
CA GLN A 224 14.82 -17.69 12.20
C GLN A 224 15.00 -16.39 13.00
N MET A 225 15.09 -15.24 12.34
CA MET A 225 15.22 -13.92 12.97
C MET A 225 13.85 -13.30 13.22
N SER A 226 13.76 -12.47 14.25
CA SER A 226 12.58 -11.64 14.50
C SER A 226 12.68 -10.28 13.78
N ALA A 227 11.56 -9.51 13.77
CA ALA A 227 11.58 -8.13 13.27
C ALA A 227 12.64 -7.28 14.00
N LEU A 228 12.75 -7.43 15.31
CA LEU A 228 13.73 -6.72 16.12
C LEU A 228 15.17 -7.09 15.76
N ASP A 229 15.44 -8.39 15.50
CA ASP A 229 16.77 -8.85 15.15
C ASP A 229 17.22 -8.34 13.79
N HIS A 230 16.31 -8.25 12.80
CA HIS A 230 16.61 -7.65 11.50
C HIS A 230 17.03 -6.18 11.62
N LEU A 231 16.33 -5.36 12.44
CA LEU A 231 16.74 -3.98 12.64
C LEU A 231 18.04 -3.86 13.44
N ARG A 232 18.28 -4.73 14.41
CA ARG A 232 19.57 -4.79 15.13
C ARG A 232 20.73 -5.13 14.23
N ALA A 233 20.52 -5.99 13.24
CA ALA A 233 21.55 -6.32 12.25
C ALA A 233 21.94 -5.11 11.37
N ILE A 234 21.01 -4.16 11.17
CA ILE A 234 21.26 -2.92 10.42
C ILE A 234 21.93 -1.87 11.32
N ASP A 235 21.46 -1.74 12.55
CA ASP A 235 21.97 -0.74 13.49
C ASP A 235 22.27 -1.36 14.85
N HIS A 236 23.52 -1.83 15.00
CA HIS A 236 24.02 -2.44 16.23
C HIS A 236 24.07 -1.49 17.43
N ASN A 237 24.07 -0.17 17.18
CA ASN A 237 24.21 0.84 18.23
C ASN A 237 22.85 1.39 18.69
N ALA A 238 21.78 1.08 17.98
CA ALA A 238 20.44 1.56 18.34
C ALA A 238 19.96 0.94 19.67
N LYS A 239 19.30 1.76 20.48
CA LYS A 239 18.65 1.28 21.70
C LYS A 239 17.43 0.43 21.34
N GLU A 240 17.23 -0.68 22.02
CA GLU A 240 16.09 -1.56 21.80
C GLU A 240 14.73 -0.81 21.86
N LYS A 241 14.61 0.14 22.79
CA LYS A 241 13.40 0.96 22.90
C LYS A 241 13.09 1.71 21.61
N ASP A 242 14.09 2.27 20.94
CA ASP A 242 13.93 3.07 19.74
C ASP A 242 13.54 2.14 18.55
N LEU A 243 14.17 0.97 18.47
CA LEU A 243 13.83 -0.07 17.48
C LEU A 243 12.38 -0.56 17.66
N ARG A 244 11.96 -0.84 18.90
CA ARG A 244 10.58 -1.25 19.20
C ARG A 244 9.56 -0.13 18.92
N THR A 245 9.91 1.11 19.18
CA THR A 245 9.04 2.27 18.86
C THR A 245 8.86 2.39 17.36
N PHE A 246 9.94 2.25 16.59
CA PHE A 246 9.89 2.27 15.14
C PHE A 246 9.06 1.09 14.60
N LEU A 247 9.32 -0.13 15.06
CA LEU A 247 8.55 -1.32 14.67
C LEU A 247 7.06 -1.19 15.03
N GLY A 248 6.74 -0.54 16.14
CA GLY A 248 5.36 -0.25 16.53
C GLY A 248 4.59 0.57 15.51
N SER A 249 5.25 1.48 14.77
CA SER A 249 4.63 2.23 13.68
C SER A 249 4.22 1.36 12.48
N PHE A 250 4.82 0.18 12.35
CA PHE A 250 4.47 -0.86 11.38
C PHE A 250 3.64 -1.99 12.00
N SER A 251 3.03 -1.76 13.19
CA SER A 251 2.23 -2.74 13.96
C SER A 251 2.97 -3.99 14.41
N PHE A 252 4.28 -3.89 14.63
CA PHE A 252 5.07 -4.89 15.32
C PHE A 252 5.28 -4.48 16.79
N SER A 253 4.21 -4.54 17.60
CA SER A 253 4.23 -4.18 19.01
C SER A 253 4.25 -5.41 19.92
N GLY A 254 4.80 -5.28 21.13
CA GLY A 254 4.83 -6.36 22.12
C GLY A 254 5.58 -7.61 21.62
N ASP A 255 4.91 -8.75 21.70
CA ASP A 255 5.45 -10.05 21.31
C ASP A 255 5.67 -10.19 19.79
N LYS A 256 4.88 -9.46 18.97
CA LYS A 256 5.05 -9.43 17.51
C LYS A 256 6.44 -8.94 17.08
N ALA A 257 7.06 -8.04 17.82
CA ALA A 257 8.40 -7.54 17.51
C ALA A 257 9.48 -8.63 17.64
N THR A 258 9.24 -9.66 18.47
CA THR A 258 10.15 -10.77 18.74
C THR A 258 9.69 -12.08 18.12
N GLN A 259 8.54 -12.10 17.45
CA GLN A 259 8.05 -13.24 16.68
C GLN A 259 8.99 -13.53 15.52
N LYS A 260 9.29 -14.81 15.26
CA LYS A 260 10.12 -15.21 14.12
C LYS A 260 9.39 -14.96 12.79
N VAL A 261 10.15 -14.63 11.77
CA VAL A 261 9.61 -14.37 10.43
C VAL A 261 8.92 -15.61 9.85
N GLU A 262 9.41 -16.81 10.12
CA GLU A 262 8.77 -18.06 9.67
C GLU A 262 7.34 -18.27 10.18
N ASP A 263 6.99 -17.63 11.32
CA ASP A 263 5.67 -17.70 11.95
C ASP A 263 4.76 -16.53 11.51
N MET A 264 5.26 -15.61 10.65
CA MET A 264 4.52 -14.44 10.16
C MET A 264 3.73 -14.79 8.89
N SER A 265 2.55 -14.17 8.75
CA SER A 265 1.81 -14.19 7.48
C SER A 265 2.56 -13.44 6.38
N GLY A 266 2.24 -13.72 5.09
CA GLY A 266 2.85 -13.00 3.96
C GLY A 266 2.68 -11.48 4.04
N GLY A 267 1.54 -10.98 4.50
CA GLY A 267 1.32 -9.55 4.74
C GLY A 267 2.17 -8.98 5.87
N GLU A 268 2.43 -9.74 6.95
CA GLU A 268 3.34 -9.34 8.02
C GLU A 268 4.78 -9.31 7.54
N GLN A 269 5.19 -10.27 6.72
CA GLN A 269 6.52 -10.29 6.10
C GLN A 269 6.72 -9.09 5.15
N ALA A 270 5.72 -8.75 4.33
CA ALA A 270 5.75 -7.59 3.45
C ALA A 270 5.89 -6.27 4.26
N ARG A 271 5.13 -6.13 5.35
CA ARG A 271 5.27 -5.00 6.27
C ARG A 271 6.65 -4.90 6.90
N LEU A 272 7.22 -6.03 7.30
CA LEU A 272 8.57 -6.06 7.86
C LEU A 272 9.61 -5.62 6.83
N ALA A 273 9.53 -6.10 5.59
CA ALA A 273 10.42 -5.69 4.51
C ALA A 273 10.31 -4.16 4.25
N LEU A 274 9.10 -3.61 4.22
CA LEU A 274 8.88 -2.15 4.12
C LEU A 274 9.48 -1.41 5.32
N ALA A 275 9.33 -1.92 6.54
CA ALA A 275 9.93 -1.34 7.74
C ALA A 275 11.47 -1.31 7.65
N ILE A 276 12.07 -2.40 7.18
CA ILE A 276 13.53 -2.49 6.99
C ILE A 276 14.01 -1.44 5.98
N VAL A 277 13.33 -1.29 4.84
CA VAL A 277 13.65 -0.27 3.82
C VAL A 277 13.49 1.14 4.40
N ALA A 278 12.40 1.41 5.12
CA ALA A 278 12.14 2.71 5.73
C ALA A 278 13.18 3.08 6.80
N TYR A 279 13.66 2.09 7.56
CA TYR A 279 14.65 2.29 8.63
C TYR A 279 16.00 2.78 8.09
N GLN A 280 16.37 2.37 6.89
CA GLN A 280 17.65 2.73 6.26
C GLN A 280 17.72 4.20 5.80
N LYS A 281 16.61 4.96 5.84
CA LYS A 281 16.50 6.37 5.42
C LYS A 281 17.06 6.59 4.02
N PRO A 282 16.54 5.93 2.98
CA PRO A 282 17.07 6.02 1.63
C PRO A 282 16.89 7.42 1.04
N ASN A 283 17.72 7.77 0.03
CA ASN A 283 17.54 8.96 -0.80
C ASN A 283 16.69 8.67 -2.03
N LEU A 284 16.73 7.41 -2.49
CA LEU A 284 15.96 6.87 -3.58
C LEU A 284 15.20 5.63 -3.10
N LEU A 285 13.88 5.67 -3.20
CA LEU A 285 13.02 4.51 -3.00
C LEU A 285 12.69 3.89 -4.36
N LEU A 286 12.93 2.61 -4.49
CA LEU A 286 12.53 1.79 -5.63
C LEU A 286 11.55 0.74 -5.11
N LEU A 287 10.28 0.90 -5.48
CA LEU A 287 9.19 0.05 -5.02
C LEU A 287 8.60 -0.73 -6.18
N ASP A 288 8.76 -2.05 -6.15
CA ASP A 288 8.24 -2.96 -7.18
C ASP A 288 7.07 -3.75 -6.57
N GLU A 289 5.84 -3.38 -6.94
CA GLU A 289 4.58 -3.92 -6.46
C GLU A 289 4.43 -3.91 -4.92
N PRO A 290 4.57 -2.74 -4.26
CA PRO A 290 4.61 -2.68 -2.80
C PRO A 290 3.25 -2.93 -2.13
N THR A 291 2.15 -2.91 -2.88
CA THR A 291 0.78 -3.13 -2.38
C THR A 291 0.36 -4.59 -2.36
N ASN A 292 1.14 -5.48 -3.01
CA ASN A 292 0.84 -6.91 -2.99
C ASN A 292 0.87 -7.45 -1.56
N HIS A 293 -0.15 -8.22 -1.20
CA HIS A 293 -0.33 -8.82 0.14
C HIS A 293 -0.59 -7.82 1.28
N LEU A 294 -0.76 -6.52 0.99
CA LEU A 294 -1.15 -5.53 1.98
C LEU A 294 -2.68 -5.39 2.03
N ASP A 295 -3.21 -5.32 3.24
CA ASP A 295 -4.61 -4.97 3.47
C ASP A 295 -4.88 -3.49 3.12
N LEU A 296 -6.16 -3.11 3.01
CA LEU A 296 -6.57 -1.76 2.61
C LEU A 296 -6.03 -0.68 3.55
N ASP A 297 -6.09 -0.90 4.87
CA ASP A 297 -5.61 0.07 5.86
C ASP A 297 -4.10 0.31 5.73
N MET A 298 -3.34 -0.76 5.44
CA MET A 298 -1.90 -0.69 5.20
C MET A 298 -1.57 0.00 3.88
N ARG A 299 -2.37 -0.22 2.81
CA ARG A 299 -2.21 0.48 1.53
C ARG A 299 -2.43 1.99 1.69
N GLU A 300 -3.46 2.40 2.46
CA GLU A 300 -3.70 3.81 2.76
C GLU A 300 -2.54 4.42 3.56
N ALA A 301 -2.09 3.73 4.61
CA ALA A 301 -0.96 4.20 5.41
C ALA A 301 0.32 4.33 4.58
N LEU A 302 0.59 3.37 3.67
CA LEU A 302 1.71 3.43 2.73
C LEU A 302 1.57 4.62 1.77
N SER A 303 0.39 4.82 1.17
CA SER A 303 0.12 5.95 0.28
C SER A 303 0.39 7.28 0.98
N LEU A 304 -0.12 7.46 2.20
CA LEU A 304 0.12 8.66 3.00
C LEU A 304 1.61 8.83 3.34
N ALA A 305 2.30 7.75 3.71
CA ALA A 305 3.73 7.79 4.02
C ALA A 305 4.57 8.17 2.80
N LEU A 306 4.26 7.62 1.63
CA LEU A 306 4.93 7.94 0.38
C LEU A 306 4.63 9.36 -0.09
N SER A 307 3.39 9.87 0.08
CA SER A 307 3.03 11.24 -0.31
C SER A 307 3.83 12.31 0.45
N THR A 308 4.24 12.00 1.68
CA THR A 308 5.02 12.92 2.54
C THR A 308 6.53 12.71 2.46
N TYR A 309 6.99 11.65 1.80
CA TYR A 309 8.40 11.33 1.64
C TYR A 309 9.10 12.35 0.74
N LYS A 310 10.29 12.86 1.14
CA LYS A 310 11.01 13.93 0.43
C LYS A 310 12.14 13.43 -0.48
N GLY A 311 12.45 12.15 -0.47
CA GLY A 311 13.43 11.57 -1.40
C GLY A 311 12.84 11.34 -2.79
N ALA A 312 13.68 10.88 -3.72
CA ALA A 312 13.20 10.43 -5.02
C ALA A 312 12.54 9.04 -4.92
N LEU A 313 11.56 8.80 -5.77
CA LEU A 313 10.78 7.57 -5.77
C LEU A 313 10.55 7.08 -7.20
N ILE A 314 10.78 5.79 -7.44
CA ILE A 314 10.26 5.07 -8.61
C ILE A 314 9.31 3.99 -8.09
N LEU A 315 8.08 4.03 -8.57
CA LEU A 315 7.00 3.13 -8.20
C LEU A 315 6.57 2.30 -9.41
N VAL A 316 6.68 0.99 -9.30
CA VAL A 316 5.98 0.04 -10.16
C VAL A 316 4.78 -0.46 -9.38
N SER A 317 3.61 -0.24 -9.89
CA SER A 317 2.36 -0.73 -9.28
C SER A 317 1.27 -0.92 -10.32
N HIS A 318 0.40 -1.87 -10.05
CA HIS A 318 -0.85 -2.05 -10.77
C HIS A 318 -2.03 -1.40 -10.03
N ASP A 319 -1.79 -0.88 -8.83
CA ASP A 319 -2.72 -0.09 -8.05
C ASP A 319 -2.78 1.35 -8.62
N ARG A 320 -3.86 1.64 -9.36
CA ARG A 320 -4.07 2.94 -10.02
C ARG A 320 -4.14 4.06 -9.00
N HIS A 321 -4.88 3.86 -7.92
CA HIS A 321 -5.05 4.86 -6.87
C HIS A 321 -3.69 5.25 -6.24
N LEU A 322 -2.82 4.28 -6.00
CA LEU A 322 -1.49 4.55 -5.47
C LEU A 322 -0.63 5.33 -6.49
N LEU A 323 -0.65 4.95 -7.77
CA LEU A 323 0.07 5.65 -8.83
C LEU A 323 -0.41 7.10 -8.96
N GLU A 324 -1.73 7.34 -9.02
CA GLU A 324 -2.32 8.68 -9.12
C GLU A 324 -2.02 9.56 -7.90
N ALA A 325 -2.01 8.97 -6.71
CA ALA A 325 -1.72 9.70 -5.48
C ALA A 325 -0.24 10.09 -5.32
N ILE A 326 0.69 9.37 -5.97
CA ILE A 326 2.12 9.47 -5.68
C ILE A 326 2.92 9.98 -6.87
N ALA A 327 2.63 9.56 -8.10
CA ALA A 327 3.47 9.83 -9.26
C ALA A 327 3.19 11.21 -9.86
N ASP A 328 4.23 12.05 -9.97
CA ASP A 328 4.18 13.33 -10.69
C ASP A 328 4.55 13.17 -12.16
N LYS A 329 5.31 12.11 -12.49
CA LYS A 329 5.77 11.77 -13.84
C LYS A 329 5.54 10.29 -14.10
N LEU A 330 5.26 9.95 -15.34
CA LEU A 330 5.12 8.58 -15.78
C LEU A 330 6.23 8.22 -16.76
N TRP A 331 6.92 7.12 -16.54
CA TRP A 331 7.83 6.52 -17.51
C TRP A 331 7.19 5.27 -18.10
N LEU A 332 7.24 5.15 -19.41
CA LEU A 332 6.71 4.00 -20.14
C LEU A 332 7.85 3.13 -20.65
N ILE A 333 7.76 1.85 -20.32
CA ILE A 333 8.57 0.81 -20.95
C ILE A 333 7.73 0.13 -22.02
N ASP A 334 8.20 0.22 -23.28
CA ASP A 334 7.53 -0.34 -24.40
C ASP A 334 8.51 -0.76 -25.49
N ASP A 335 8.39 -2.00 -25.98
CA ASP A 335 9.22 -2.58 -27.03
C ASP A 335 10.75 -2.37 -26.83
N GLY A 336 11.22 -2.53 -25.58
CA GLY A 336 12.63 -2.40 -25.21
C GLY A 336 13.14 -0.98 -25.04
N ASN A 337 12.28 0.04 -25.14
CA ASN A 337 12.60 1.43 -24.92
C ASN A 337 12.00 1.93 -23.61
N VAL A 338 12.64 2.93 -23.01
CA VAL A 338 12.11 3.66 -21.84
C VAL A 338 12.02 5.12 -22.20
N SER A 339 10.84 5.72 -22.03
CA SER A 339 10.60 7.14 -22.31
C SER A 339 9.63 7.75 -21.31
N GLU A 340 9.67 9.07 -21.17
CA GLU A 340 8.64 9.79 -20.41
C GLU A 340 7.32 9.70 -21.16
N PHE A 341 6.25 9.34 -20.43
CA PHE A 341 4.89 9.24 -20.95
C PHE A 341 4.15 10.56 -20.68
N ASN A 342 3.81 11.28 -21.75
CA ASN A 342 3.07 12.53 -21.69
C ASN A 342 1.56 12.25 -21.66
N GLY A 343 1.00 12.05 -20.49
CA GLY A 343 -0.40 11.76 -20.27
C GLY A 343 -0.66 11.25 -18.85
N ASP A 344 -1.91 11.00 -18.53
CA ASP A 344 -2.34 10.38 -17.27
C ASP A 344 -2.56 8.86 -17.43
N LEU A 345 -3.07 8.20 -16.39
CA LEU A 345 -3.34 6.76 -16.43
C LEU A 345 -4.52 6.41 -17.37
N ASN A 346 -5.43 7.35 -17.65
CA ASN A 346 -6.50 7.15 -18.61
C ASN A 346 -5.93 7.16 -20.04
N ASP A 347 -5.03 8.11 -20.33
CA ASP A 347 -4.30 8.14 -21.61
C ASP A 347 -3.48 6.86 -21.82
N TYR A 348 -2.88 6.34 -20.74
CA TYR A 348 -2.18 5.05 -20.80
C TYR A 348 -3.12 3.90 -21.09
N GLN A 349 -4.32 3.89 -20.53
CA GLN A 349 -5.35 2.89 -20.83
C GLN A 349 -5.79 2.95 -22.31
N GLU A 350 -5.97 4.16 -22.85
CA GLU A 350 -6.27 4.33 -24.28
C GLU A 350 -5.12 3.83 -25.17
N PHE A 351 -3.88 4.13 -24.80
CA PHE A 351 -2.69 3.62 -25.48
C PHE A 351 -2.66 2.09 -25.51
N LEU A 352 -2.93 1.40 -24.38
CA LEU A 352 -3.00 -0.05 -24.30
C LEU A 352 -4.12 -0.60 -25.20
N ASN A 353 -5.30 0.00 -25.15
CA ASN A 353 -6.44 -0.40 -25.97
C ASN A 353 -6.14 -0.29 -27.48
N LYS A 354 -5.45 0.77 -27.90
CA LYS A 354 -5.01 0.96 -29.28
C LYS A 354 -4.01 -0.11 -29.71
N LYS A 355 -2.97 -0.37 -28.89
CA LYS A 355 -1.99 -1.44 -29.18
C LYS A 355 -2.65 -2.82 -29.29
N ASN A 356 -3.62 -3.11 -28.45
CA ASN A 356 -4.33 -4.39 -28.49
C ASN A 356 -5.14 -4.56 -29.77
N ARG A 357 -5.76 -3.48 -30.29
CA ARG A 357 -6.44 -3.51 -31.60
C ARG A 357 -5.47 -3.76 -32.75
N GLU A 358 -4.36 -3.02 -32.78
CA GLU A 358 -3.32 -3.19 -33.79
C GLU A 358 -2.72 -4.62 -33.77
N TYR A 359 -2.54 -5.20 -32.58
CA TYR A 359 -2.05 -6.57 -32.44
C TYR A 359 -3.07 -7.60 -33.00
N LYS A 360 -4.36 -7.41 -32.69
CA LYS A 360 -5.44 -8.29 -33.24
C LYS A 360 -5.54 -8.17 -34.76
N GLU A 361 -5.42 -6.97 -35.30
CA GLU A 361 -5.44 -6.77 -36.77
C GLU A 361 -4.26 -7.48 -37.44
N LYS A 362 -3.05 -7.31 -36.93
CA LYS A 362 -1.85 -8.02 -37.44
C LYS A 362 -1.94 -9.55 -37.33
N LEU A 363 -2.65 -10.05 -36.29
CA LEU A 363 -2.86 -11.49 -36.14
C LEU A 363 -3.85 -12.03 -37.18
N ASN A 364 -4.93 -11.26 -37.45
CA ASN A 364 -5.94 -11.61 -38.44
C ASN A 364 -5.41 -11.51 -39.87
N GLU A 365 -4.45 -10.66 -40.18
CA GLU A 365 -3.79 -10.56 -41.49
C GLU A 365 -2.81 -11.73 -41.74
N LYS A 366 -2.40 -12.47 -40.71
CA LYS A 366 -1.49 -13.63 -40.84
C LYS A 366 -2.19 -14.98 -40.93
N ILE A 367 -3.50 -14.99 -40.71
CA ILE A 367 -4.37 -16.16 -40.88
C ILE A 367 -5.08 -16.09 -42.25
#